data_7a02aa86944214e90aa11a53dba5b88a
#
_entry.id   7a02aa86944214e90aa11a53dba5b88a
#
_cell.length_a   1.000
_cell.length_b   1.000
_cell.length_c   1.000
_cell.angle_alpha   90.00
_cell.angle_beta   90.00
_cell.angle_gamma   90.00
#
_symmetry.space_group_name_H-M   'P 1'
#
loop_
_entity.id
_entity.type
_entity.pdbx_description
1 polymer ?
#
loop_
_entity_poly.entity_id
_entity_poly.type
_entity_poly.pdbx_seq_one_letter_code
_entity_poly.pdbx_strand_id
1 'polypeptide(L)'
;MQSRSILALPVSVVLAATLAACGGGSATADESPAPVPTKAASATPTPTVEVLSATNLVARLDGALKAQTSYDMTLDMTGAATFQGTASMQVVDGAQNMAMRMTMPEVGDMEIRFVGGMAYLKIAMLGEQFFQIDPNDASNPLAADFGGMTEQFDTGLSGMETAITSVEPAGPEETIDGVTVQPYTVVVDTTKLTGEAAAKLAEAESVAALPATLTYTYWVGEDDLVRKVSYELIGMTTTMTFTNFGAGTPVTAPAPEQITTEMPF
;
A
#
# COMPACT_ATOMS: atom_id res chain seq x y z
N MET A 1 24.28 28.60 -36.15
CA MET A 1 25.17 27.71 -36.93
C MET A 1 25.39 26.45 -36.11
N GLN A 2 24.92 25.47 -36.56
CA GLN A 2 25.09 24.08 -36.95
C GLN A 2 24.07 23.14 -36.30
N SER A 3 23.16 22.76 -37.18
CA SER A 3 22.33 21.56 -37.14
C SER A 3 23.16 20.28 -37.19
N ARG A 4 22.61 19.19 -36.70
CA ARG A 4 22.71 17.79 -37.18
C ARG A 4 22.16 16.85 -36.15
N SER A 5 21.40 15.89 -36.38
CA SER A 5 20.65 15.24 -37.47
C SER A 5 20.12 13.95 -36.85
N ILE A 6 18.93 13.67 -37.14
CA ILE A 6 18.10 12.49 -36.93
C ILE A 6 18.80 11.23 -37.44
N LEU A 7 18.66 10.11 -36.72
CA LEU A 7 18.71 8.77 -37.30
C LEU A 7 17.59 7.90 -36.72
N ALA A 8 16.55 7.76 -37.52
CA ALA A 8 15.49 6.77 -37.36
C ALA A 8 15.91 5.50 -38.11
N LEU A 9 15.76 4.34 -37.49
CA LEU A 9 15.87 3.03 -38.13
C LEU A 9 14.54 2.31 -38.02
N PRO A 10 13.95 1.87 -39.15
CA PRO A 10 12.77 1.03 -39.15
C PRO A 10 13.17 -0.45 -39.10
N VAL A 11 12.59 -1.21 -38.17
CA VAL A 11 12.64 -2.66 -38.18
C VAL A 11 11.47 -3.19 -39.01
N SER A 12 11.79 -3.76 -40.13
CA SER A 12 10.85 -4.43 -41.03
C SER A 12 10.58 -5.85 -40.57
N VAL A 13 9.32 -6.17 -40.29
CA VAL A 13 8.84 -7.55 -40.07
C VAL A 13 8.56 -8.19 -41.43
N VAL A 14 9.29 -9.23 -41.74
CA VAL A 14 9.08 -10.06 -42.96
C VAL A 14 8.11 -11.19 -42.58
N LEU A 15 6.91 -11.15 -43.17
CA LEU A 15 5.92 -12.22 -43.13
C LEU A 15 6.13 -13.12 -44.33
N ALA A 16 6.66 -14.33 -44.16
CA ALA A 16 6.78 -15.33 -45.22
C ALA A 16 5.57 -16.26 -45.21
N ALA A 17 4.69 -16.06 -46.14
CA ALA A 17 3.61 -17.00 -46.48
C ALA A 17 4.09 -17.92 -47.60
N THR A 18 4.20 -19.22 -47.36
CA THR A 18 4.43 -20.24 -48.41
C THR A 18 3.12 -20.98 -48.69
N LEU A 19 2.53 -20.61 -49.83
CA LEU A 19 1.57 -21.45 -50.53
C LEU A 19 2.34 -22.44 -51.38
N ALA A 20 2.09 -23.73 -51.20
CA ALA A 20 2.46 -24.76 -52.15
C ALA A 20 1.21 -25.40 -52.74
N ALA A 21 1.09 -25.26 -54.04
CA ALA A 21 -0.03 -25.71 -54.86
C ALA A 21 0.14 -27.13 -55.37
N CYS A 22 -0.98 -27.78 -55.51
CA CYS A 22 -1.38 -28.81 -56.51
C CYS A 22 -0.35 -29.68 -57.22
N GLY A 23 -0.53 -30.96 -57.09
CA GLY A 23 -0.13 -31.97 -58.04
C GLY A 23 -1.12 -33.14 -57.96
N GLY A 24 -1.90 -33.32 -59.02
CA GLY A 24 -2.91 -34.36 -59.14
C GLY A 24 -2.31 -35.75 -59.48
N GLY A 25 -3.02 -36.81 -59.11
CA GLY A 25 -2.71 -38.19 -59.47
C GLY A 25 -3.85 -39.09 -59.02
N SER A 26 -4.45 -39.77 -59.98
CA SER A 26 -5.71 -40.58 -59.88
C SER A 26 -5.59 -41.84 -59.06
N ALA A 27 -6.71 -42.16 -58.42
CA ALA A 27 -7.38 -43.42 -58.13
C ALA A 27 -6.59 -44.66 -57.71
N THR A 28 -6.91 -45.11 -56.49
CA THR A 28 -7.48 -46.47 -56.24
C THR A 28 -8.14 -46.46 -54.87
N ALA A 29 -9.34 -47.03 -54.82
CA ALA A 29 -10.09 -47.22 -53.57
C ALA A 29 -9.42 -48.32 -52.72
N ASP A 30 -9.22 -48.05 -51.44
CA ASP A 30 -9.51 -49.07 -50.41
C ASP A 30 -9.32 -48.49 -49.01
N GLU A 31 -10.12 -48.99 -48.09
CA GLU A 31 -10.05 -48.89 -46.61
C GLU A 31 -10.03 -47.51 -45.94
N SER A 32 -11.20 -47.17 -45.42
CA SER A 32 -11.40 -46.11 -44.42
C SER A 32 -10.78 -46.51 -43.08
N PRO A 33 -9.70 -45.84 -42.64
CA PRO A 33 -9.28 -46.02 -41.26
C PRO A 33 -10.26 -45.30 -40.33
N ALA A 34 -10.69 -46.00 -39.28
CA ALA A 34 -11.51 -45.45 -38.21
C ALA A 34 -10.87 -44.19 -37.57
N PRO A 35 -11.69 -43.20 -37.17
CA PRO A 35 -11.18 -41.98 -36.55
C PRO A 35 -10.50 -42.35 -35.22
N VAL A 36 -9.20 -42.03 -35.16
CA VAL A 36 -8.42 -42.09 -33.91
C VAL A 36 -9.07 -41.10 -32.93
N PRO A 37 -9.43 -41.52 -31.70
CA PRO A 37 -9.97 -40.59 -30.72
C PRO A 37 -8.90 -39.55 -30.40
N THR A 38 -9.12 -38.32 -30.84
CA THR A 38 -8.32 -37.16 -30.44
C THR A 38 -8.52 -37.00 -28.92
N LYS A 39 -7.48 -37.34 -28.15
CA LYS A 39 -7.44 -37.13 -26.72
C LYS A 39 -7.76 -35.64 -26.48
N ALA A 40 -8.91 -35.34 -25.92
CA ALA A 40 -9.28 -33.99 -25.54
C ALA A 40 -8.16 -33.42 -24.66
N ALA A 41 -7.59 -32.29 -25.08
CA ALA A 41 -6.61 -31.56 -24.28
C ALA A 41 -7.29 -31.25 -22.93
N SER A 42 -6.72 -31.78 -21.86
CA SER A 42 -7.18 -31.47 -20.51
C SER A 42 -7.01 -29.97 -20.34
N ALA A 43 -8.11 -29.23 -20.22
CA ALA A 43 -8.03 -27.81 -19.90
C ALA A 43 -7.28 -27.67 -18.58
N THR A 44 -6.16 -26.96 -18.61
CA THR A 44 -5.45 -26.57 -17.40
C THR A 44 -6.44 -25.76 -16.56
N PRO A 45 -6.70 -26.13 -15.29
CA PRO A 45 -7.62 -25.35 -14.47
C PRO A 45 -7.10 -23.93 -14.40
N THR A 46 -7.92 -22.96 -14.79
CA THR A 46 -7.65 -21.54 -14.54
C THR A 46 -7.53 -21.40 -13.03
N PRO A 47 -6.45 -20.79 -12.49
CA PRO A 47 -6.34 -20.56 -11.07
C PRO A 47 -7.55 -19.75 -10.63
N THR A 48 -8.39 -20.33 -9.78
CA THR A 48 -9.48 -19.59 -9.14
C THR A 48 -8.82 -18.68 -8.12
N VAL A 49 -8.82 -17.38 -8.36
CA VAL A 49 -8.39 -16.39 -7.36
C VAL A 49 -9.35 -16.54 -6.17
N GLU A 50 -8.81 -16.92 -5.04
CA GLU A 50 -9.60 -17.03 -3.81
C GLU A 50 -10.11 -15.65 -3.41
N VAL A 51 -11.42 -15.51 -3.23
CA VAL A 51 -12.05 -14.26 -2.84
C VAL A 51 -11.61 -13.89 -1.42
N LEU A 52 -11.42 -12.59 -1.15
CA LEU A 52 -11.12 -12.09 0.20
C LEU A 52 -12.28 -12.42 1.15
N SER A 53 -11.92 -12.85 2.35
CA SER A 53 -12.85 -13.30 3.40
C SER A 53 -12.32 -12.89 4.78
N ALA A 54 -13.14 -12.97 5.80
CA ALA A 54 -12.72 -12.67 7.17
C ALA A 54 -11.55 -13.53 7.65
N THR A 55 -11.35 -14.72 7.09
CA THR A 55 -10.29 -15.66 7.49
C THR A 55 -8.97 -15.46 6.77
N ASN A 56 -8.95 -14.82 5.58
CA ASN A 56 -7.74 -14.68 4.78
C ASN A 56 -7.31 -13.23 4.55
N LEU A 57 -8.18 -12.26 4.82
CA LEU A 57 -7.93 -10.84 4.51
C LEU A 57 -6.63 -10.34 5.15
N VAL A 58 -6.48 -10.47 6.47
CA VAL A 58 -5.30 -9.96 7.17
C VAL A 58 -4.02 -10.59 6.62
N ALA A 59 -3.99 -11.92 6.50
CA ALA A 59 -2.79 -12.63 6.05
C ALA A 59 -2.40 -12.26 4.61
N ARG A 60 -3.38 -12.07 3.72
CA ARG A 60 -3.12 -11.70 2.31
C ARG A 60 -2.63 -10.26 2.19
N LEU A 61 -3.35 -9.30 2.78
CA LEU A 61 -2.99 -7.88 2.68
C LEU A 61 -1.65 -7.59 3.38
N ASP A 62 -1.44 -8.16 4.56
CA ASP A 62 -0.19 -8.02 5.32
C ASP A 62 0.99 -8.64 4.55
N GLY A 63 0.81 -9.85 4.01
CA GLY A 63 1.83 -10.50 3.20
C GLY A 63 2.20 -9.72 1.94
N ALA A 64 1.20 -9.15 1.24
CA ALA A 64 1.43 -8.34 0.06
C ALA A 64 2.17 -7.03 0.38
N LEU A 65 1.79 -6.36 1.49
CA LEU A 65 2.44 -5.12 1.89
C LEU A 65 3.87 -5.36 2.39
N LYS A 66 4.11 -6.39 3.18
CA LYS A 66 5.46 -6.77 3.67
C LYS A 66 6.44 -7.15 2.55
N ALA A 67 5.93 -7.56 1.39
CA ALA A 67 6.74 -7.82 0.22
C ALA A 67 7.20 -6.52 -0.50
N GLN A 68 6.65 -5.36 -0.14
CA GLN A 68 7.02 -4.10 -0.76
C GLN A 68 8.28 -3.51 -0.12
N THR A 69 9.16 -2.97 -0.95
CA THR A 69 10.37 -2.27 -0.49
C THR A 69 10.14 -0.79 -0.25
N SER A 70 9.09 -0.23 -0.83
CA SER A 70 8.70 1.18 -0.64
C SER A 70 7.27 1.42 -1.10
N TYR A 71 6.64 2.47 -0.57
CA TYR A 71 5.37 3.01 -1.05
C TYR A 71 5.17 4.43 -0.51
N ASP A 72 4.27 5.17 -1.14
CA ASP A 72 3.80 6.47 -0.66
C ASP A 72 2.35 6.35 -0.16
N MET A 73 1.98 7.19 0.79
CA MET A 73 0.64 7.26 1.37
C MET A 73 0.17 8.72 1.47
N THR A 74 -1.09 8.95 1.21
CA THR A 74 -1.78 10.19 1.60
C THR A 74 -2.82 9.86 2.66
N LEU A 75 -3.01 10.78 3.61
CA LEU A 75 -4.02 10.73 4.66
C LEU A 75 -4.88 11.97 4.55
N ASP A 76 -6.18 11.78 4.36
CA ASP A 76 -7.18 12.84 4.37
C ASP A 76 -8.20 12.54 5.46
N MET A 77 -8.38 13.48 6.38
CA MET A 77 -9.43 13.45 7.40
C MET A 77 -10.34 14.65 7.21
N THR A 78 -11.64 14.39 7.19
CA THR A 78 -12.67 15.42 7.02
C THR A 78 -13.81 15.21 8.02
N GLY A 79 -14.51 16.29 8.38
CA GLY A 79 -15.61 16.27 9.34
C GLY A 79 -15.47 17.38 10.37
N ALA A 80 -15.48 17.05 11.67
CA ALA A 80 -15.33 18.01 12.76
C ALA A 80 -14.00 18.77 12.73
N ALA A 81 -12.95 18.15 12.19
CA ALA A 81 -11.67 18.76 11.84
C ALA A 81 -11.25 18.31 10.45
N THR A 82 -10.42 19.13 9.79
CA THR A 82 -9.79 18.76 8.52
C THR A 82 -8.30 18.61 8.74
N PHE A 83 -7.76 17.49 8.30
CA PHE A 83 -6.35 17.18 8.41
C PHE A 83 -5.89 16.51 7.11
N GLN A 84 -4.71 16.89 6.64
CA GLN A 84 -4.07 16.27 5.49
C GLN A 84 -2.62 15.94 5.81
N GLY A 85 -2.19 14.77 5.39
CA GLY A 85 -0.83 14.31 5.56
C GLY A 85 -0.36 13.47 4.39
N THR A 86 0.95 13.37 4.26
CA THR A 86 1.61 12.45 3.33
C THR A 86 2.68 11.67 4.08
N ALA A 87 2.88 10.42 3.70
CA ALA A 87 3.98 9.62 4.21
C ALA A 87 4.65 8.85 3.08
N SER A 88 5.95 8.60 3.23
CA SER A 88 6.73 7.73 2.36
C SER A 88 7.41 6.68 3.23
N MET A 89 7.32 5.42 2.83
CA MET A 89 7.90 4.28 3.51
C MET A 89 8.95 3.64 2.62
N GLN A 90 10.08 3.25 3.20
CA GLN A 90 11.15 2.58 2.48
C GLN A 90 11.87 1.58 3.41
N VAL A 91 12.14 0.38 2.89
CA VAL A 91 12.97 -0.62 3.57
C VAL A 91 14.39 -0.55 2.99
N VAL A 92 15.37 -0.27 3.83
CA VAL A 92 16.79 -0.19 3.47
C VAL A 92 17.58 -1.11 4.40
N ASP A 93 18.29 -2.07 3.84
CA ASP A 93 19.06 -3.08 4.60
C ASP A 93 18.27 -3.79 5.71
N GLY A 94 16.97 -4.01 5.45
CA GLY A 94 16.04 -4.64 6.39
C GLY A 94 15.52 -3.70 7.48
N ALA A 95 15.95 -2.45 7.53
CA ALA A 95 15.42 -1.43 8.42
C ALA A 95 14.37 -0.57 7.70
N GLN A 96 13.33 -0.22 8.42
CA GLN A 96 12.26 0.62 7.91
C GLN A 96 12.60 2.09 8.12
N ASN A 97 12.63 2.86 7.03
CA ASN A 97 12.73 4.31 7.04
C ASN A 97 11.37 4.90 6.68
N MET A 98 11.06 6.05 7.26
CA MET A 98 9.81 6.75 7.01
C MET A 98 10.01 8.26 6.97
N ALA A 99 9.27 8.93 6.10
CA ALA A 99 9.09 10.38 6.16
C ALA A 99 7.59 10.69 6.14
N MET A 100 7.16 11.54 7.05
CA MET A 100 5.77 12.01 7.15
C MET A 100 5.75 13.53 7.14
N ARG A 101 4.81 14.10 6.40
CA ARG A 101 4.50 15.53 6.40
C ARG A 101 3.03 15.73 6.68
N MET A 102 2.73 16.70 7.51
CA MET A 102 1.36 17.08 7.86
C MET A 102 1.26 18.58 8.05
N THR A 103 0.09 19.12 7.73
CA THR A 103 -0.22 20.53 7.99
C THR A 103 -1.32 20.59 9.04
N MET A 104 -1.02 21.25 10.16
CA MET A 104 -1.98 21.47 11.24
C MET A 104 -2.32 22.95 11.35
N PRO A 105 -3.62 23.33 11.49
CA PRO A 105 -4.04 24.73 11.47
C PRO A 105 -3.34 25.62 12.51
N GLU A 106 -3.02 25.07 13.69
CA GLU A 106 -2.46 25.86 14.81
C GLU A 106 -0.93 25.80 14.91
N VAL A 107 -0.30 24.74 14.35
CA VAL A 107 1.13 24.47 14.48
C VAL A 107 1.88 24.74 13.16
N GLY A 108 1.15 24.79 12.04
CA GLY A 108 1.72 24.89 10.71
C GLY A 108 2.21 23.55 10.18
N ASP A 109 3.19 23.58 9.29
CA ASP A 109 3.75 22.39 8.68
C ASP A 109 4.68 21.67 9.67
N MET A 110 4.48 20.36 9.78
CA MET A 110 5.32 19.44 10.53
C MET A 110 5.87 18.37 9.61
N GLU A 111 7.15 18.08 9.74
CA GLU A 111 7.80 16.97 9.04
C GLU A 111 8.53 16.09 10.05
N ILE A 112 8.28 14.79 9.98
CA ILE A 112 8.95 13.78 10.80
C ILE A 112 9.65 12.82 9.85
N ARG A 113 10.90 12.48 10.14
CA ARG A 113 11.62 11.41 9.44
C ARG A 113 12.19 10.43 10.43
N PHE A 114 12.09 9.14 10.11
CA PHE A 114 12.80 8.06 10.78
C PHE A 114 13.79 7.47 9.79
N VAL A 115 15.07 7.57 10.08
CA VAL A 115 16.13 7.08 9.21
C VAL A 115 17.25 6.51 10.03
N GLY A 116 17.59 5.25 9.81
CA GLY A 116 18.70 4.58 10.50
C GLY A 116 18.53 4.54 12.03
N GLY A 117 17.32 4.41 12.52
CA GLY A 117 17.01 4.36 13.97
C GLY A 117 16.95 5.72 14.66
N MET A 118 17.14 6.82 13.94
CA MET A 118 17.05 8.19 14.47
C MET A 118 15.77 8.86 14.01
N ALA A 119 15.14 9.65 14.86
CA ALA A 119 14.03 10.52 14.52
C ALA A 119 14.53 11.95 14.24
N TYR A 120 13.90 12.60 13.28
CA TYR A 120 14.15 13.99 12.90
C TYR A 120 12.81 14.70 12.81
N LEU A 121 12.59 15.67 13.69
CA LEU A 121 11.36 16.46 13.78
C LEU A 121 11.61 17.89 13.32
N LYS A 122 10.83 18.37 12.36
CA LYS A 122 10.78 19.77 11.97
C LYS A 122 9.38 20.30 12.17
N ILE A 123 9.27 21.45 12.83
CA ILE A 123 8.02 22.18 13.04
C ILE A 123 8.23 23.59 12.53
N ALA A 124 7.45 24.01 11.54
CA ALA A 124 7.63 25.31 10.86
C ALA A 124 7.61 26.50 11.84
N MET A 125 6.79 26.44 12.88
CA MET A 125 6.72 27.48 13.91
C MET A 125 8.03 27.61 14.71
N LEU A 126 8.83 26.54 14.85
CA LEU A 126 10.09 26.52 15.61
C LEU A 126 11.32 26.80 14.74
N GLY A 127 11.16 26.87 13.42
CA GLY A 127 12.23 27.17 12.47
C GLY A 127 12.37 26.17 11.33
N GLU A 128 13.47 26.31 10.59
CA GLU A 128 13.74 25.51 9.38
C GLU A 128 14.60 24.27 9.64
N GLN A 129 15.11 24.09 10.85
CA GLN A 129 15.98 22.98 11.19
C GLN A 129 15.20 21.79 11.72
N PHE A 130 15.78 20.60 11.54
CA PHE A 130 15.28 19.35 12.12
C PHE A 130 15.93 19.15 13.49
N PHE A 131 15.10 18.87 14.49
CA PHE A 131 15.56 18.39 15.79
C PHE A 131 15.86 16.90 15.67
N GLN A 132 17.11 16.52 15.93
CA GLN A 132 17.49 15.12 15.96
C GLN A 132 17.18 14.54 17.35
N ILE A 133 16.49 13.42 17.36
CA ILE A 133 16.05 12.72 18.55
C ILE A 133 16.52 11.27 18.43
N ASP A 134 17.28 10.81 19.44
CA ASP A 134 17.53 9.37 19.62
C ASP A 134 16.38 8.78 20.42
N PRO A 135 15.57 7.88 19.84
CA PRO A 135 14.46 7.25 20.55
C PRO A 135 14.88 6.42 21.77
N ASN A 136 16.16 6.07 21.88
CA ASN A 136 16.72 5.29 23.00
C ASN A 136 17.31 6.18 24.10
N ASP A 137 17.36 7.49 23.90
CA ASP A 137 17.89 8.40 24.91
C ASP A 137 16.82 8.76 25.96
N ALA A 138 16.80 8.00 27.07
CA ALA A 138 15.87 8.24 28.17
C ALA A 138 15.98 9.63 28.81
N SER A 139 17.03 10.40 28.54
CA SER A 139 17.18 11.77 29.03
C SER A 139 16.42 12.79 28.18
N ASN A 140 16.05 12.43 26.95
CA ASN A 140 15.27 13.27 26.07
C ASN A 140 13.76 13.03 26.31
N PRO A 141 12.99 14.03 26.73
CA PRO A 141 11.56 13.86 27.03
C PRO A 141 10.73 13.44 25.80
N LEU A 142 11.16 13.74 24.58
CA LEU A 142 10.50 13.35 23.35
C LEU A 142 10.88 11.94 22.89
N ALA A 143 11.93 11.33 23.44
CA ALA A 143 12.37 10.00 23.01
C ALA A 143 11.27 8.93 23.19
N ALA A 144 10.51 9.03 24.30
CA ALA A 144 9.42 8.11 24.59
C ALA A 144 8.29 8.18 23.54
N ASP A 145 7.99 9.38 23.02
CA ASP A 145 6.95 9.60 22.01
C ASP A 145 7.36 8.99 20.66
N PHE A 146 8.66 8.94 20.37
CA PHE A 146 9.22 8.41 19.12
C PHE A 146 9.65 6.94 19.21
N GLY A 147 9.94 6.42 20.41
CA GLY A 147 10.38 5.04 20.61
C GLY A 147 9.36 3.98 20.15
N GLY A 148 8.06 4.27 20.35
CA GLY A 148 6.97 3.41 19.91
C GLY A 148 6.58 3.59 18.44
N MET A 149 6.98 4.68 17.79
CA MET A 149 6.53 4.97 16.41
C MET A 149 7.10 4.01 15.38
N THR A 150 8.33 3.54 15.56
CA THR A 150 8.94 2.57 14.64
C THR A 150 8.26 1.20 14.68
N GLU A 151 7.66 0.83 15.81
CA GLU A 151 6.87 -0.38 15.96
C GLU A 151 5.42 -0.20 15.48
N GLN A 152 4.93 1.03 15.42
CA GLN A 152 3.56 1.37 15.03
C GLN A 152 3.29 1.32 13.52
N PHE A 153 4.33 1.22 12.69
CA PHE A 153 4.19 1.12 11.22
C PHE A 153 4.07 -0.32 10.71
N ASP A 154 3.76 -1.26 11.59
CA ASP A 154 3.16 -2.52 11.14
C ASP A 154 1.84 -2.22 10.41
N THR A 155 1.41 -3.09 9.55
CA THR A 155 0.30 -2.91 8.59
C THR A 155 -1.01 -2.35 9.16
N GLY A 156 -1.08 -2.15 10.47
CA GLY A 156 -2.29 -1.74 11.19
C GLY A 156 -3.36 -2.84 11.21
N LEU A 157 -3.07 -3.99 10.63
CA LEU A 157 -3.98 -5.13 10.57
C LEU A 157 -3.71 -6.15 11.67
N SER A 158 -2.53 -6.08 12.31
CA SER A 158 -2.16 -6.97 13.42
C SER A 158 -3.12 -6.82 14.60
N GLY A 159 -3.64 -7.95 15.07
CA GLY A 159 -4.63 -7.99 16.13
C GLY A 159 -6.09 -7.82 15.67
N MET A 160 -6.33 -7.73 14.36
CA MET A 160 -7.67 -7.68 13.77
C MET A 160 -8.18 -9.06 13.31
N GLU A 161 -7.36 -10.09 13.29
CA GLU A 161 -7.64 -11.40 12.69
C GLU A 161 -8.92 -12.05 13.24
N THR A 162 -9.15 -11.92 14.56
CA THR A 162 -10.34 -12.47 15.24
C THR A 162 -11.48 -11.47 15.35
N ALA A 163 -11.22 -10.20 15.09
CA ALA A 163 -12.18 -9.12 15.20
C ALA A 163 -12.98 -8.90 13.91
N ILE A 164 -12.46 -9.33 12.74
CA ILE A 164 -13.17 -9.21 11.47
C ILE A 164 -14.34 -10.19 11.46
N THR A 165 -15.55 -9.65 11.30
CA THR A 165 -16.79 -10.43 11.32
C THR A 165 -17.40 -10.63 9.92
N SER A 166 -17.10 -9.73 8.98
CA SER A 166 -17.58 -9.80 7.60
C SER A 166 -16.58 -9.15 6.65
N VAL A 167 -16.45 -9.73 5.45
CA VAL A 167 -15.71 -9.16 4.30
C VAL A 167 -16.57 -9.43 3.07
N GLU A 168 -17.09 -8.39 2.46
CA GLU A 168 -18.00 -8.50 1.32
C GLU A 168 -17.65 -7.48 0.23
N PRO A 169 -17.75 -7.84 -1.06
CA PRO A 169 -17.61 -6.86 -2.15
C PRO A 169 -18.58 -5.69 -1.98
N ALA A 170 -18.10 -4.45 -2.11
CA ALA A 170 -18.85 -3.23 -1.83
C ALA A 170 -19.23 -2.44 -3.10
N GLY A 171 -19.36 -3.08 -4.23
CA GLY A 171 -19.73 -2.44 -5.50
C GLY A 171 -18.92 -2.98 -6.68
N PRO A 172 -19.00 -2.32 -7.84
CA PRO A 172 -18.21 -2.68 -9.00
C PRO A 172 -16.71 -2.35 -8.79
N GLU A 173 -15.88 -2.96 -9.60
CA GLU A 173 -14.47 -2.58 -9.69
C GLU A 173 -14.31 -1.11 -10.07
N GLU A 174 -13.26 -0.50 -9.53
CA GLU A 174 -12.85 0.87 -9.80
C GLU A 174 -11.40 0.89 -10.31
N THR A 175 -10.94 2.06 -10.79
CA THR A 175 -9.54 2.24 -11.15
C THR A 175 -8.93 3.32 -10.25
N ILE A 176 -7.87 2.97 -9.52
CA ILE A 176 -7.09 3.89 -8.70
C ILE A 176 -5.64 3.84 -9.19
N ASP A 177 -5.10 4.99 -9.56
CA ASP A 177 -3.72 5.13 -10.07
C ASP A 177 -3.38 4.13 -11.20
N GLY A 178 -4.34 3.92 -12.12
CA GLY A 178 -4.20 3.00 -13.26
C GLY A 178 -4.33 1.51 -12.92
N VAL A 179 -4.60 1.15 -11.67
CA VAL A 179 -4.79 -0.21 -11.20
C VAL A 179 -6.27 -0.49 -10.98
N THR A 180 -6.77 -1.62 -11.50
CA THR A 180 -8.11 -2.10 -11.21
C THR A 180 -8.17 -2.62 -9.78
N VAL A 181 -9.14 -2.16 -9.00
CA VAL A 181 -9.36 -2.52 -7.60
C VAL A 181 -10.80 -2.93 -7.35
N GLN A 182 -10.98 -3.91 -6.49
CA GLN A 182 -12.29 -4.29 -5.97
C GLN A 182 -12.49 -3.64 -4.60
N PRO A 183 -13.55 -2.83 -4.40
CA PRO A 183 -13.91 -2.37 -3.06
C PRO A 183 -14.53 -3.50 -2.23
N TYR A 184 -14.15 -3.55 -0.94
CA TYR A 184 -14.68 -4.49 0.04
C TYR A 184 -15.14 -3.74 1.28
N THR A 185 -16.33 -4.04 1.75
CA THR A 185 -16.78 -3.67 3.10
C THR A 185 -16.24 -4.67 4.10
N VAL A 186 -15.51 -4.19 5.09
CA VAL A 186 -14.94 -4.98 6.17
C VAL A 186 -15.53 -4.51 7.49
N VAL A 187 -16.18 -5.42 8.21
CA VAL A 187 -16.82 -5.15 9.50
C VAL A 187 -15.97 -5.74 10.61
N VAL A 188 -15.60 -4.90 11.58
CA VAL A 188 -14.73 -5.24 12.71
C VAL A 188 -15.50 -5.07 14.01
N ASP A 189 -15.52 -6.13 14.82
CA ASP A 189 -16.02 -6.10 16.21
C ASP A 189 -14.89 -5.60 17.12
N THR A 190 -15.01 -4.36 17.57
CA THR A 190 -13.97 -3.69 18.36
C THR A 190 -13.71 -4.37 19.70
N THR A 191 -14.68 -5.11 20.23
CA THR A 191 -14.56 -5.86 21.50
C THR A 191 -13.67 -7.11 21.39
N LYS A 192 -13.34 -7.53 20.16
CA LYS A 192 -12.49 -8.69 19.86
C LYS A 192 -11.11 -8.32 19.36
N LEU A 193 -10.78 -7.04 19.31
CA LEU A 193 -9.43 -6.60 18.98
C LEU A 193 -8.44 -7.10 20.03
N THR A 194 -7.22 -7.43 19.57
CA THR A 194 -6.14 -7.94 20.43
C THR A 194 -4.85 -7.16 20.19
N GLY A 195 -3.86 -7.35 21.06
CA GLY A 195 -2.53 -6.76 20.87
C GLY A 195 -2.55 -5.24 20.74
N GLU A 196 -1.80 -4.73 19.78
CA GLU A 196 -1.63 -3.31 19.54
C GLU A 196 -2.93 -2.62 19.08
N ALA A 197 -3.74 -3.29 18.26
CA ALA A 197 -5.03 -2.76 17.82
C ALA A 197 -5.97 -2.48 19.02
N ALA A 198 -5.99 -3.36 20.01
CA ALA A 198 -6.75 -3.15 21.25
C ALA A 198 -6.17 -2.00 22.08
N ALA A 199 -4.85 -1.87 22.16
CA ALA A 199 -4.19 -0.79 22.91
C ALA A 199 -4.51 0.58 22.29
N LYS A 200 -4.37 0.73 20.97
CA LYS A 200 -4.72 1.96 20.25
C LYS A 200 -6.21 2.32 20.40
N LEU A 201 -7.08 1.30 20.40
CA LEU A 201 -8.51 1.52 20.65
C LEU A 201 -8.75 2.07 22.05
N ALA A 202 -8.12 1.48 23.08
CA ALA A 202 -8.25 1.92 24.46
C ALA A 202 -7.76 3.37 24.68
N GLU A 203 -6.70 3.78 23.98
CA GLU A 203 -6.25 5.18 23.98
C GLU A 203 -7.31 6.10 23.37
N ALA A 204 -7.90 5.73 22.23
CA ALA A 204 -8.96 6.49 21.59
C ALA A 204 -10.23 6.54 22.45
N GLU A 205 -10.61 5.46 23.14
CA GLU A 205 -11.74 5.43 24.10
C GLU A 205 -11.58 6.39 25.28
N SER A 206 -10.34 6.71 25.65
CA SER A 206 -10.08 7.70 26.71
C SER A 206 -10.53 9.12 26.31
N VAL A 207 -10.67 9.38 25.03
CA VAL A 207 -11.07 10.67 24.45
C VAL A 207 -12.56 10.69 24.08
N ALA A 208 -13.10 9.57 23.57
CA ALA A 208 -14.50 9.45 23.18
C ALA A 208 -14.98 8.00 23.20
N ALA A 209 -16.28 7.79 23.50
CA ALA A 209 -16.89 6.47 23.42
C ALA A 209 -16.87 5.97 21.96
N LEU A 210 -16.24 4.83 21.72
CA LEU A 210 -16.15 4.22 20.40
C LEU A 210 -17.30 3.23 20.16
N PRO A 211 -17.74 3.05 18.92
CA PRO A 211 -18.76 2.08 18.59
C PRO A 211 -18.21 0.65 18.76
N ALA A 212 -19.07 -0.28 19.20
CA ALA A 212 -18.71 -1.70 19.32
C ALA A 212 -18.37 -2.35 17.95
N THR A 213 -18.70 -1.68 16.85
CA THR A 213 -18.45 -2.16 15.49
C THR A 213 -17.92 -1.01 14.64
N LEU A 214 -16.82 -1.24 13.94
CA LEU A 214 -16.27 -0.33 12.92
C LEU A 214 -16.45 -0.94 11.54
N THR A 215 -16.79 -0.10 10.58
CA THR A 215 -16.91 -0.49 9.18
C THR A 215 -15.86 0.24 8.36
N TYR A 216 -15.05 -0.52 7.65
CA TYR A 216 -14.04 -0.02 6.73
C TYR A 216 -14.45 -0.35 5.29
N THR A 217 -14.04 0.48 4.35
CA THR A 217 -14.02 0.13 2.94
C THR A 217 -12.57 0.04 2.48
N TYR A 218 -12.17 -1.12 1.97
CA TYR A 218 -10.84 -1.37 1.40
C TYR A 218 -10.97 -1.50 -0.11
N TRP A 219 -10.13 -0.81 -0.87
CA TRP A 219 -9.97 -0.98 -2.32
C TRP A 219 -8.70 -1.78 -2.56
N VAL A 220 -8.87 -3.03 -2.99
CA VAL A 220 -7.79 -4.00 -3.09
C VAL A 220 -7.57 -4.39 -4.55
N GLY A 221 -6.31 -4.35 -4.99
CA GLY A 221 -5.91 -4.82 -6.32
C GLY A 221 -5.82 -6.34 -6.41
N GLU A 222 -5.69 -6.88 -7.62
CA GLU A 222 -5.47 -8.31 -7.85
C GLU A 222 -4.17 -8.84 -7.23
N ASP A 223 -3.24 -7.93 -6.90
CA ASP A 223 -1.97 -8.19 -6.23
C ASP A 223 -2.07 -8.19 -4.69
N ASP A 224 -3.27 -8.18 -4.15
CA ASP A 224 -3.59 -8.07 -2.72
C ASP A 224 -3.09 -6.78 -2.04
N LEU A 225 -2.63 -5.79 -2.81
CA LEU A 225 -2.25 -4.49 -2.28
C LEU A 225 -3.46 -3.58 -2.13
N VAL A 226 -3.57 -3.01 -0.95
CA VAL A 226 -4.58 -1.98 -0.65
C VAL A 226 -4.17 -0.68 -1.34
N ARG A 227 -5.03 -0.15 -2.20
CA ARG A 227 -4.82 1.16 -2.84
C ARG A 227 -5.50 2.29 -2.08
N LYS A 228 -6.56 1.97 -1.34
CA LYS A 228 -7.31 2.95 -0.56
C LYS A 228 -8.03 2.27 0.60
N VAL A 229 -8.07 2.95 1.74
CA VAL A 229 -8.92 2.59 2.88
C VAL A 229 -9.72 3.82 3.28
N SER A 230 -11.00 3.63 3.59
CA SER A 230 -11.82 4.69 4.17
C SER A 230 -12.70 4.14 5.28
N TYR A 231 -12.87 4.95 6.34
CA TYR A 231 -13.78 4.65 7.44
C TYR A 231 -14.29 5.93 8.07
N GLU A 232 -15.41 5.83 8.75
CA GLU A 232 -15.98 6.91 9.54
C GLU A 232 -15.91 6.58 11.05
N LEU A 233 -15.42 7.53 11.83
CA LEU A 233 -15.34 7.42 13.26
C LEU A 233 -15.64 8.77 13.92
N ILE A 234 -16.64 8.82 14.80
CA ILE A 234 -17.05 10.01 15.57
C ILE A 234 -17.32 11.23 14.66
N GLY A 235 -18.01 11.01 13.54
CA GLY A 235 -18.34 12.08 12.58
C GLY A 235 -17.14 12.63 11.79
N MET A 236 -16.02 11.92 11.82
CA MET A 236 -14.86 12.17 10.96
C MET A 236 -14.70 11.03 9.97
N THR A 237 -14.53 11.37 8.70
CA THR A 237 -14.16 10.43 7.66
C THR A 237 -12.66 10.46 7.47
N THR A 238 -12.03 9.32 7.59
CA THR A 238 -10.60 9.12 7.32
C THR A 238 -10.45 8.36 6.02
N THR A 239 -9.62 8.85 5.13
CA THR A 239 -9.25 8.18 3.88
C THR A 239 -7.73 8.12 3.77
N MET A 240 -7.20 6.93 3.55
CA MET A 240 -5.80 6.69 3.24
C MET A 240 -5.69 6.14 1.82
N THR A 241 -4.78 6.70 1.02
CA THR A 241 -4.50 6.22 -0.33
C THR A 241 -3.04 5.83 -0.42
N PHE A 242 -2.77 4.65 -0.97
CA PHE A 242 -1.43 4.06 -1.09
C PHE A 242 -1.05 3.98 -2.57
N THR A 243 0.14 4.46 -2.90
CA THR A 243 0.63 4.58 -4.27
C THR A 243 2.12 4.21 -4.35
N ASN A 244 2.66 4.14 -5.56
CA ASN A 244 4.09 3.99 -5.82
C ASN A 244 4.73 2.77 -5.14
N PHE A 245 4.02 1.66 -5.03
CA PHE A 245 4.57 0.41 -4.47
C PHE A 245 5.82 -0.04 -5.23
N GLY A 246 6.91 -0.27 -4.50
CA GLY A 246 8.23 -0.60 -5.05
C GLY A 246 8.97 0.58 -5.71
N ALA A 247 8.31 1.75 -5.84
CA ALA A 247 8.83 2.96 -6.46
C ALA A 247 8.54 4.23 -5.63
N GLY A 248 8.35 4.06 -4.32
CA GLY A 248 8.04 5.14 -3.39
C GLY A 248 9.15 6.19 -3.31
N THR A 249 8.79 7.35 -2.81
CA THR A 249 9.72 8.49 -2.62
C THR A 249 10.87 8.08 -1.69
N PRO A 250 12.13 8.30 -2.08
CA PRO A 250 13.27 7.96 -1.24
C PRO A 250 13.25 8.70 0.10
N VAL A 251 13.49 7.97 1.18
CA VAL A 251 13.55 8.52 2.55
C VAL A 251 14.99 8.62 3.00
N THR A 252 15.48 9.84 3.21
CA THR A 252 16.84 10.12 3.62
C THR A 252 16.87 11.02 4.86
N ALA A 253 17.95 10.91 5.66
CA ALA A 253 18.18 11.86 6.75
C ALA A 253 18.30 13.30 6.19
N PRO A 254 17.94 14.31 6.97
CA PRO A 254 18.23 15.70 6.62
C PRO A 254 19.74 15.93 6.43
N ALA A 255 20.10 16.93 5.61
CA ALA A 255 21.49 17.32 5.48
C ALA A 255 22.05 17.82 6.84
N PRO A 256 23.35 17.60 7.15
CA PRO A 256 23.90 17.94 8.47
C PRO A 256 23.67 19.39 8.90
N GLU A 257 23.71 20.33 7.95
CA GLU A 257 23.45 21.75 8.18
C GLU A 257 21.99 22.08 8.51
N GLN A 258 21.08 21.15 8.26
CA GLN A 258 19.66 21.27 8.57
C GLN A 258 19.32 20.66 9.93
N ILE A 259 20.28 20.08 10.63
CA ILE A 259 20.06 19.37 11.89
C ILE A 259 20.49 20.22 13.06
N THR A 260 19.69 20.22 14.13
CA THR A 260 20.07 20.76 15.45
C THR A 260 19.77 19.73 16.54
N THR A 261 20.56 19.74 17.59
CA THR A 261 20.33 18.98 18.83
C THR A 261 19.81 19.89 19.96
N GLU A 262 19.79 21.20 19.74
CA GLU A 262 19.29 22.18 20.71
C GLU A 262 17.80 22.35 20.54
N MET A 263 17.02 22.01 21.57
CA MET A 263 15.58 22.22 21.58
C MET A 263 15.27 23.63 22.09
N PRO A 264 14.27 24.33 21.52
CA PRO A 264 13.96 25.72 21.88
C PRO A 264 13.13 25.88 23.15
N PHE A 265 13.04 24.85 24.01
CA PHE A 265 12.28 24.87 25.29
C PHE A 265 13.00 24.16 26.41
#